data_e4beadd2f288e33a680fdbd861c04ec1
#
_entry.id   e4beadd2f288e33a680fdbd861c04ec1
#
_cell.length_a   1.000
_cell.length_b   1.000
_cell.length_c   1.000
_cell.angle_alpha   90.00
_cell.angle_beta   90.00
_cell.angle_gamma   90.00
#
_symmetry.space_group_name_H-M   'P 1'
#
loop_
_entity.id
_entity.type
_entity.pdbx_description
1 polymer ?
#
loop_
_entity_poly.entity_id
_entity_poly.type
_entity_poly.pdbx_seq_one_letter_code
_entity_poly.pdbx_strand_id
1 'polypeptide(L)'
;MISMPDTNTGFEQALTTSPTGQAPLKLAVQRSGRLTESTLGLLHAIGLQFESYGQRLFSHCRNFPLSILYGRDDDIPGYIARGTVDLGIVGRNLLYEEGVDVVELAPLGFGYCELVVATMRDAPYTDPGQLLNARIATSYPQSARRFFQSIGGDPEIITISGSVEVAPSLGLADAIVELTATGSTLLLNDLRQIYTILESEAVLAASPDSMADPARRANIDRLVMRINAVQVAKRYKYLMMNAPIAALPAIRAVVPGLKAPTIVPLADEGWVAVHTAVEEEAFWESIERLRAAGATEILVSSLEKLLL
;
A
#
# COMPACT_ATOMS: atom_id res chain seq x y z
N MET A 1 -19.14 -35.78 40.54
CA MET A 1 -18.56 -35.86 39.19
C MET A 1 -19.36 -34.88 38.33
N ILE A 2 -18.92 -33.59 38.31
CA ILE A 2 -19.60 -32.50 37.59
C ILE A 2 -18.91 -32.39 36.24
N SER A 3 -19.64 -32.76 35.18
CA SER A 3 -19.19 -32.65 33.78
C SER A 3 -19.03 -31.18 33.44
N MET A 4 -17.80 -30.75 33.07
CA MET A 4 -17.57 -29.44 32.48
C MET A 4 -18.11 -29.45 31.04
N PRO A 5 -18.77 -28.38 30.57
CA PRO A 5 -19.22 -28.29 29.20
C PRO A 5 -18.00 -28.05 28.28
N ASP A 6 -17.98 -28.74 27.15
CA ASP A 6 -17.01 -28.60 26.06
C ASP A 6 -16.99 -27.16 25.52
N THR A 7 -15.92 -26.44 25.83
CA THR A 7 -15.71 -25.03 25.41
C THR A 7 -15.24 -24.89 23.95
N ASN A 8 -15.12 -25.97 23.20
CA ASN A 8 -14.54 -25.97 21.84
C ASN A 8 -15.58 -25.82 20.71
N THR A 9 -16.85 -26.10 20.97
CA THR A 9 -17.93 -25.98 19.95
C THR A 9 -18.42 -24.54 19.70
N GLY A 10 -18.18 -23.62 20.64
CA GLY A 10 -18.55 -22.19 20.47
C GLY A 10 -17.60 -21.41 19.56
N PHE A 11 -16.35 -21.87 19.44
CA PHE A 11 -15.31 -21.19 18.64
C PHE A 11 -15.44 -21.47 17.13
N GLU A 12 -15.81 -22.70 16.77
CA GLU A 12 -16.02 -23.08 15.35
C GLU A 12 -17.32 -22.48 14.78
N GLN A 13 -18.36 -22.32 15.58
CA GLN A 13 -19.62 -21.74 15.12
C GLN A 13 -19.57 -20.22 14.91
N ALA A 14 -18.66 -19.49 15.59
CA ALA A 14 -18.45 -18.06 15.37
C ALA A 14 -17.69 -17.77 14.06
N LEU A 15 -17.07 -18.77 13.45
CA LEU A 15 -16.33 -18.66 12.17
C LEU A 15 -17.24 -18.86 10.94
N THR A 16 -18.51 -19.22 11.08
CA THR A 16 -19.25 -19.85 9.97
C THR A 16 -20.43 -19.08 9.41
N THR A 17 -20.85 -17.92 9.94
CA THR A 17 -22.01 -17.24 9.32
C THR A 17 -21.89 -15.71 9.28
N SER A 18 -21.60 -15.21 8.10
CA SER A 18 -21.98 -13.85 7.66
C SER A 18 -23.51 -13.75 7.58
N PRO A 19 -24.11 -12.54 7.74
CA PRO A 19 -25.54 -12.32 7.52
C PRO A 19 -26.06 -12.81 6.15
N THR A 20 -25.17 -13.14 5.22
CA THR A 20 -25.49 -13.61 3.86
C THR A 20 -25.32 -15.12 3.67
N GLY A 21 -25.01 -15.89 4.72
CA GLY A 21 -24.84 -17.36 4.63
C GLY A 21 -23.54 -17.82 3.92
N GLN A 22 -22.68 -16.92 3.50
CA GLN A 22 -21.39 -17.23 2.87
C GLN A 22 -20.27 -17.16 3.92
N ALA A 23 -19.26 -18.04 3.80
CA ALA A 23 -18.06 -17.97 4.61
C ALA A 23 -17.33 -16.64 4.35
N PRO A 24 -16.92 -15.90 5.40
CA PRO A 24 -16.24 -14.63 5.25
C PRO A 24 -14.88 -14.82 4.55
N LEU A 25 -14.47 -13.83 3.74
CA LEU A 25 -13.11 -13.76 3.22
C LEU A 25 -12.12 -13.67 4.38
N LYS A 26 -10.94 -14.23 4.22
CA LYS A 26 -9.82 -14.12 5.16
C LYS A 26 -8.76 -13.20 4.58
N LEU A 27 -8.45 -12.11 5.27
CA LEU A 27 -7.40 -11.15 4.91
C LEU A 27 -6.25 -11.26 5.92
N ALA A 28 -5.06 -11.64 5.48
CA ALA A 28 -3.86 -11.60 6.31
C ALA A 28 -3.22 -10.20 6.25
N VAL A 29 -2.84 -9.68 7.43
CA VAL A 29 -2.14 -8.40 7.58
C VAL A 29 -0.99 -8.55 8.57
N GLN A 30 0.03 -7.70 8.45
CA GLN A 30 1.15 -7.65 9.38
C GLN A 30 0.65 -7.29 10.79
N ARG A 31 1.02 -8.11 11.80
CA ARG A 31 0.63 -7.89 13.20
C ARG A 31 1.37 -6.72 13.84
N SER A 32 2.66 -6.60 13.58
CA SER A 32 3.54 -5.53 14.08
C SER A 32 4.64 -5.27 13.07
N GLY A 33 4.93 -4.01 12.82
CA GLY A 33 5.96 -3.59 11.88
C GLY A 33 5.54 -2.38 11.05
N ARG A 34 6.32 -2.08 10.04
CA ARG A 34 6.22 -0.85 9.25
C ARG A 34 4.88 -0.63 8.56
N LEU A 35 4.21 -1.69 8.13
CA LEU A 35 2.96 -1.59 7.38
C LEU A 35 1.71 -1.59 8.27
N THR A 36 1.83 -1.94 9.56
CA THR A 36 0.67 -2.22 10.43
C THR A 36 -0.27 -1.03 10.57
N GLU A 37 0.26 0.13 10.96
CA GLU A 37 -0.56 1.33 11.21
C GLU A 37 -1.26 1.81 9.94
N SER A 38 -0.53 1.93 8.83
CA SER A 38 -1.08 2.34 7.53
C SER A 38 -2.12 1.36 7.01
N THR A 39 -1.91 0.05 7.21
CA THR A 39 -2.87 -1.00 6.85
C THR A 39 -4.17 -0.85 7.62
N LEU A 40 -4.10 -0.75 8.95
CA LEU A 40 -5.29 -0.59 9.79
C LEU A 40 -6.02 0.72 9.47
N GLY A 41 -5.27 1.81 9.27
CA GLY A 41 -5.83 3.10 8.83
C GLY A 41 -6.58 3.00 7.50
N LEU A 42 -6.02 2.29 6.51
CA LEU A 42 -6.69 2.04 5.23
C LEU A 42 -7.97 1.22 5.42
N LEU A 43 -7.92 0.14 6.20
CA LEU A 43 -9.09 -0.72 6.44
C LEU A 43 -10.23 0.06 7.12
N HIS A 44 -9.94 0.97 8.04
CA HIS A 44 -10.94 1.87 8.61
C HIS A 44 -11.44 2.92 7.59
N ALA A 45 -10.55 3.52 6.80
CA ALA A 45 -10.90 4.52 5.80
C ALA A 45 -11.85 3.97 4.72
N ILE A 46 -11.70 2.69 4.33
CA ILE A 46 -12.63 2.00 3.42
C ILE A 46 -13.96 1.57 4.09
N GLY A 47 -14.15 1.96 5.36
CA GLY A 47 -15.39 1.79 6.10
C GLY A 47 -15.58 0.40 6.70
N LEU A 48 -14.53 -0.39 6.92
CA LEU A 48 -14.64 -1.64 7.65
C LEU A 48 -14.75 -1.39 9.15
N GLN A 49 -15.69 -2.07 9.81
CA GLN A 49 -15.93 -1.98 11.24
C GLN A 49 -15.43 -3.24 11.93
N PHE A 50 -14.30 -3.15 12.58
CA PHE A 50 -13.68 -4.24 13.35
C PHE A 50 -12.94 -3.67 14.56
N GLU A 51 -12.68 -4.55 15.55
CA GLU A 51 -11.90 -4.20 16.73
C GLU A 51 -10.51 -4.82 16.60
N SER A 52 -9.50 -3.97 16.69
CA SER A 52 -8.10 -4.38 16.68
C SER A 52 -7.54 -4.32 18.11
N TYR A 53 -7.36 -5.47 18.74
CA TYR A 53 -6.67 -5.59 20.03
C TYR A 53 -5.32 -6.26 19.84
N GLY A 54 -4.24 -5.64 20.33
CA GLY A 54 -2.86 -6.05 20.08
C GLY A 54 -2.48 -7.50 20.44
N GLN A 55 -3.33 -8.22 21.18
CA GLN A 55 -3.11 -9.62 21.54
C GLN A 55 -3.94 -10.63 20.72
N ARG A 56 -4.90 -10.17 19.93
CA ARG A 56 -5.74 -11.07 19.12
C ARG A 56 -5.03 -11.44 17.82
N LEU A 57 -5.20 -12.68 17.42
CA LEU A 57 -4.73 -13.18 16.11
C LEU A 57 -5.78 -12.98 15.02
N PHE A 58 -7.04 -12.75 15.39
CA PHE A 58 -8.16 -12.57 14.46
C PHE A 58 -9.08 -11.45 14.90
N SER A 59 -9.64 -10.72 13.91
CA SER A 59 -10.76 -9.79 14.07
C SER A 59 -11.79 -10.04 12.98
N HIS A 60 -13.09 -9.91 13.34
CA HIS A 60 -14.19 -10.06 12.38
C HIS A 60 -14.80 -8.71 12.08
N CYS A 61 -15.04 -8.43 10.80
CA CYS A 61 -15.75 -7.22 10.40
C CYS A 61 -17.24 -7.38 10.61
N ARG A 62 -17.89 -6.35 11.21
CA ARG A 62 -19.32 -6.35 11.50
C ARG A 62 -20.18 -6.04 10.29
N ASN A 63 -19.64 -5.28 9.33
CA ASN A 63 -20.38 -4.71 8.19
C ASN A 63 -19.88 -5.19 6.81
N PHE A 64 -18.97 -6.17 6.80
CA PHE A 64 -18.46 -6.78 5.58
C PHE A 64 -18.10 -8.24 5.86
N PRO A 65 -18.31 -9.19 4.92
CA PRO A 65 -17.97 -10.60 5.14
C PRO A 65 -16.46 -10.82 5.05
N LEU A 66 -15.72 -10.33 6.06
CA LEU A 66 -14.27 -10.36 6.14
C LEU A 66 -13.81 -10.68 7.56
N SER A 67 -12.82 -11.56 7.66
CA SER A 67 -12.06 -11.84 8.87
C SER A 67 -10.60 -11.43 8.63
N ILE A 68 -10.01 -10.70 9.57
CA ILE A 68 -8.63 -10.22 9.51
C ILE A 68 -7.76 -11.14 10.36
N LEU A 69 -6.72 -11.72 9.77
CA LEU A 69 -5.68 -12.50 10.43
C LEU A 69 -4.45 -11.62 10.62
N TYR A 70 -3.94 -11.52 11.83
CA TYR A 70 -2.70 -10.81 12.17
C TYR A 70 -1.54 -11.79 12.25
N GLY A 71 -0.63 -11.75 11.27
CA GLY A 71 0.51 -12.65 11.13
C GLY A 71 1.86 -11.92 11.04
N ARG A 72 2.91 -12.70 10.87
CA ARG A 72 4.22 -12.17 10.47
C ARG A 72 4.16 -11.85 8.98
N ASP A 73 4.83 -10.77 8.58
CA ASP A 73 4.90 -10.35 7.18
C ASP A 73 5.50 -11.43 6.26
N ASP A 74 6.55 -12.10 6.71
CA ASP A 74 7.21 -13.19 5.96
C ASP A 74 6.30 -14.39 5.70
N ASP A 75 5.29 -14.64 6.56
CA ASP A 75 4.37 -15.75 6.42
C ASP A 75 3.22 -15.46 5.43
N ILE A 76 2.87 -14.17 5.24
CA ILE A 76 1.69 -13.76 4.47
C ILE A 76 1.72 -14.25 3.03
N PRO A 77 2.82 -14.12 2.26
CA PRO A 77 2.90 -14.63 0.89
C PRO A 77 2.54 -16.12 0.80
N GLY A 78 3.10 -16.92 1.71
CA GLY A 78 2.86 -18.35 1.79
C GLY A 78 1.41 -18.70 2.15
N TYR A 79 0.74 -17.90 3.00
CA TYR A 79 -0.68 -18.12 3.32
C TYR A 79 -1.59 -17.85 2.13
N ILE A 80 -1.31 -16.80 1.34
CA ILE A 80 -2.06 -16.47 0.13
C ILE A 80 -1.88 -17.56 -0.92
N ALA A 81 -0.64 -17.93 -1.22
CA ALA A 81 -0.31 -18.90 -2.27
C ALA A 81 -0.92 -20.29 -2.03
N ARG A 82 -1.03 -20.71 -0.74
CA ARG A 82 -1.66 -21.99 -0.36
C ARG A 82 -3.19 -21.90 -0.22
N GLY A 83 -3.81 -20.75 -0.46
CA GLY A 83 -5.25 -20.57 -0.24
C GLY A 83 -5.69 -20.65 1.23
N THR A 84 -4.76 -20.58 2.19
CA THR A 84 -5.07 -20.55 3.63
C THR A 84 -5.84 -19.29 3.99
N VAL A 85 -5.49 -18.18 3.31
CA VAL A 85 -6.24 -16.92 3.30
C VAL A 85 -6.60 -16.55 1.86
N ASP A 86 -7.66 -15.77 1.71
CA ASP A 86 -8.13 -15.29 0.41
C ASP A 86 -7.30 -14.13 -0.11
N LEU A 87 -6.88 -13.27 0.83
CA LEU A 87 -6.21 -12.00 0.58
C LEU A 87 -5.08 -11.76 1.58
N GLY A 88 -4.11 -10.95 1.18
CA GLY A 88 -3.11 -10.42 2.09
C GLY A 88 -2.69 -9.00 1.72
N ILE A 89 -2.35 -8.20 2.73
CA ILE A 89 -1.64 -6.94 2.56
C ILE A 89 -0.19 -7.16 2.96
N VAL A 90 0.71 -6.98 1.99
CA VAL A 90 2.13 -7.33 2.11
C VAL A 90 2.98 -6.41 1.25
N GLY A 91 4.27 -6.25 1.57
CA GLY A 91 5.21 -5.56 0.69
C GLY A 91 5.44 -6.35 -0.60
N ARG A 92 5.43 -5.68 -1.75
CA ARG A 92 5.74 -6.30 -3.07
C ARG A 92 7.11 -6.99 -3.05
N ASN A 93 8.06 -6.44 -2.28
CA ASN A 93 9.38 -7.05 -2.09
C ASN A 93 9.32 -8.46 -1.50
N LEU A 94 8.38 -8.75 -0.59
CA LEU A 94 8.23 -10.10 -0.03
C LEU A 94 7.59 -11.07 -1.03
N LEU A 95 6.63 -10.62 -1.86
CA LEU A 95 6.12 -11.43 -2.97
C LEU A 95 7.23 -11.75 -3.97
N TYR A 96 8.09 -10.77 -4.25
CA TYR A 96 9.25 -10.97 -5.11
C TYR A 96 10.29 -11.89 -4.47
N GLU A 97 10.56 -11.77 -3.17
CA GLU A 97 11.49 -12.67 -2.45
C GLU A 97 11.00 -14.11 -2.49
N GLU A 98 9.76 -14.33 -2.09
CA GLU A 98 9.18 -15.68 -1.99
C GLU A 98 8.91 -16.32 -3.36
N GLY A 99 8.72 -15.52 -4.42
CA GLY A 99 8.45 -16.02 -5.77
C GLY A 99 7.19 -16.86 -5.87
N VAL A 100 6.19 -16.55 -5.04
CA VAL A 100 4.93 -17.31 -4.93
C VAL A 100 3.94 -16.92 -6.02
N ASP A 101 3.07 -17.87 -6.39
CA ASP A 101 1.97 -17.64 -7.33
C ASP A 101 0.79 -16.98 -6.60
N VAL A 102 0.66 -15.67 -6.78
CA VAL A 102 -0.43 -14.85 -6.23
C VAL A 102 -0.86 -13.79 -7.25
N VAL A 103 -2.07 -13.29 -7.11
CA VAL A 103 -2.60 -12.22 -7.96
C VAL A 103 -2.48 -10.88 -7.24
N GLU A 104 -1.59 -10.00 -7.70
CA GLU A 104 -1.54 -8.63 -7.21
C GLU A 104 -2.76 -7.86 -7.72
N LEU A 105 -3.60 -7.34 -6.81
CA LEU A 105 -4.87 -6.68 -7.14
C LEU A 105 -4.76 -5.17 -7.20
N ALA A 106 -4.04 -4.57 -6.26
CA ALA A 106 -3.90 -3.12 -6.17
C ALA A 106 -2.66 -2.71 -5.36
N PRO A 107 -1.92 -1.68 -5.79
CA PRO A 107 -0.98 -0.97 -4.94
C PRO A 107 -1.75 -0.18 -3.87
N LEU A 108 -1.19 0.00 -2.68
CA LEU A 108 -1.91 0.62 -1.56
C LEU A 108 -1.44 2.03 -1.21
N GLY A 109 -0.40 2.53 -1.88
CA GLY A 109 0.07 3.91 -1.76
C GLY A 109 0.74 4.21 -0.42
N PHE A 110 1.36 3.21 0.21
CA PHE A 110 2.18 3.37 1.41
C PHE A 110 3.23 2.25 1.53
N GLY A 111 4.16 2.41 2.47
CA GLY A 111 5.22 1.42 2.69
C GLY A 111 6.26 1.40 1.58
N TYR A 112 6.44 2.52 0.87
CA TYR A 112 7.43 2.67 -0.20
C TYR A 112 8.84 2.35 0.28
N CYS A 113 9.55 1.56 -0.50
CA CYS A 113 10.95 1.25 -0.31
C CYS A 113 11.53 0.71 -1.63
N GLU A 114 12.85 0.64 -1.68
CA GLU A 114 13.60 0.05 -2.78
C GLU A 114 14.44 -1.10 -2.26
N LEU A 115 14.52 -2.19 -3.02
CA LEU A 115 15.55 -3.21 -2.84
C LEU A 115 16.74 -2.80 -3.70
N VAL A 116 17.87 -2.55 -3.06
CA VAL A 116 19.02 -1.94 -3.72
C VAL A 116 20.27 -2.76 -3.56
N VAL A 117 21.21 -2.62 -4.53
CA VAL A 117 22.60 -3.03 -4.36
C VAL A 117 23.37 -1.83 -3.82
N ALA A 118 24.07 -2.00 -2.71
CA ALA A 118 24.92 -0.96 -2.11
C ALA A 118 26.30 -1.50 -1.74
N THR A 119 27.29 -0.61 -1.81
CA THR A 119 28.70 -0.91 -1.49
C THR A 119 29.26 0.14 -0.55
N MET A 120 30.42 -0.12 0.04
CA MET A 120 31.15 0.92 0.76
C MET A 120 31.41 2.11 -0.17
N ARG A 121 31.35 3.33 0.38
CA ARG A 121 31.48 4.57 -0.40
C ARG A 121 32.80 4.68 -1.15
N ASP A 122 33.88 4.17 -0.57
CA ASP A 122 35.23 4.15 -1.10
C ASP A 122 35.55 2.91 -1.96
N ALA A 123 34.64 1.93 -2.02
CA ALA A 123 34.80 0.74 -2.83
C ALA A 123 34.81 1.09 -4.34
N PRO A 124 35.56 0.34 -5.16
CA PRO A 124 35.70 0.66 -6.60
C PRO A 124 34.46 0.30 -7.44
N TYR A 125 33.46 -0.34 -6.85
CA TYR A 125 32.28 -0.86 -7.54
C TYR A 125 31.26 0.27 -7.82
N THR A 126 30.95 0.51 -9.08
CA THR A 126 29.97 1.51 -9.52
C THR A 126 28.78 0.92 -10.26
N ASP A 127 28.87 -0.37 -10.58
CA ASP A 127 27.85 -1.11 -11.35
C ASP A 127 27.77 -2.56 -10.86
N PRO A 128 26.58 -3.17 -10.78
CA PRO A 128 26.41 -4.56 -10.32
C PRO A 128 27.17 -5.59 -11.16
N GLY A 129 27.44 -5.30 -12.44
CA GLY A 129 28.24 -6.18 -13.29
C GLY A 129 29.68 -6.38 -12.81
N GLN A 130 30.17 -5.54 -11.91
CA GLN A 130 31.49 -5.69 -11.27
C GLN A 130 31.46 -6.63 -10.05
N LEU A 131 30.25 -7.05 -9.64
CA LEU A 131 30.00 -7.87 -8.45
C LEU A 131 29.56 -9.31 -8.77
N LEU A 132 29.70 -9.75 -10.04
CA LEU A 132 29.16 -11.05 -10.51
C LEU A 132 29.71 -12.26 -9.74
N ASN A 133 30.90 -12.17 -9.14
CA ASN A 133 31.55 -13.22 -8.35
C ASN A 133 31.94 -12.72 -6.95
N ALA A 134 31.32 -11.63 -6.48
CA ALA A 134 31.59 -11.03 -5.18
C ALA A 134 30.80 -11.72 -4.06
N ARG A 135 31.06 -11.34 -2.80
CA ARG A 135 30.31 -11.75 -1.64
C ARG A 135 29.22 -10.71 -1.38
N ILE A 136 27.95 -11.14 -1.38
CA ILE A 136 26.78 -10.26 -1.22
C ILE A 136 26.04 -10.64 0.06
N ALA A 137 26.04 -9.76 1.05
CA ALA A 137 25.23 -9.96 2.25
C ALA A 137 23.80 -9.43 2.03
N THR A 138 22.79 -10.17 2.53
CA THR A 138 21.39 -9.80 2.32
C THR A 138 20.44 -10.52 3.27
N SER A 139 19.31 -9.86 3.60
CA SER A 139 18.11 -10.51 4.16
C SER A 139 17.16 -11.04 3.08
N TYR A 140 17.46 -10.81 1.79
CA TYR A 140 16.63 -11.18 0.63
C TYR A 140 17.40 -12.07 -0.36
N PRO A 141 17.77 -13.30 0.04
CA PRO A 141 18.69 -14.13 -0.74
C PRO A 141 18.12 -14.58 -2.08
N GLN A 142 16.81 -14.79 -2.21
CA GLN A 142 16.21 -15.21 -3.47
C GLN A 142 16.15 -14.05 -4.47
N SER A 143 15.82 -12.86 -3.99
CA SER A 143 15.81 -11.63 -4.79
C SER A 143 17.20 -11.30 -5.30
N ALA A 144 18.22 -11.39 -4.44
CA ALA A 144 19.61 -11.19 -4.82
C ALA A 144 20.05 -12.21 -5.88
N ARG A 145 19.79 -13.50 -5.67
CA ARG A 145 20.14 -14.54 -6.66
C ARG A 145 19.48 -14.29 -8.01
N ARG A 146 18.16 -14.06 -8.04
CA ARG A 146 17.45 -13.80 -9.30
C ARG A 146 18.00 -12.59 -10.04
N PHE A 147 18.29 -11.52 -9.32
CA PHE A 147 18.86 -10.32 -9.91
C PHE A 147 20.22 -10.60 -10.53
N PHE A 148 21.17 -11.16 -9.77
CA PHE A 148 22.52 -11.42 -10.29
C PHE A 148 22.52 -12.45 -11.42
N GLN A 149 21.69 -13.49 -11.34
CA GLN A 149 21.51 -14.45 -12.45
C GLN A 149 20.98 -13.78 -13.73
N SER A 150 20.09 -12.79 -13.60
CA SER A 150 19.54 -12.06 -14.75
C SER A 150 20.60 -11.23 -15.51
N ILE A 151 21.69 -10.86 -14.84
CA ILE A 151 22.83 -10.15 -15.43
C ILE A 151 24.06 -11.06 -15.68
N GLY A 152 23.87 -12.38 -15.57
CA GLY A 152 24.90 -13.39 -15.86
C GLY A 152 25.90 -13.62 -14.73
N GLY A 153 25.59 -13.27 -13.48
CA GLY A 153 26.41 -13.47 -12.30
C GLY A 153 25.93 -14.60 -11.40
N ASP A 154 26.84 -15.13 -10.58
CA ASP A 154 26.56 -16.10 -9.52
C ASP A 154 27.40 -15.77 -8.27
N PRO A 155 27.15 -14.62 -7.60
CA PRO A 155 27.90 -14.22 -6.43
C PRO A 155 27.64 -15.15 -5.24
N GLU A 156 28.57 -15.16 -4.30
CA GLU A 156 28.37 -15.83 -3.01
C GLU A 156 27.35 -15.04 -2.18
N ILE A 157 26.16 -15.61 -1.96
CA ILE A 157 25.09 -14.99 -1.17
C ILE A 157 25.24 -15.37 0.31
N ILE A 158 25.50 -14.36 1.15
CA ILE A 158 25.61 -14.48 2.60
C ILE A 158 24.30 -14.00 3.23
N THR A 159 23.48 -14.94 3.70
CA THR A 159 22.19 -14.60 4.31
C THR A 159 22.39 -14.12 5.74
N ILE A 160 21.92 -12.92 6.05
CA ILE A 160 21.99 -12.29 7.39
C ILE A 160 20.58 -11.83 7.77
N SER A 161 20.16 -12.14 9.01
CA SER A 161 18.88 -11.70 9.57
C SER A 161 19.06 -10.40 10.36
N GLY A 162 18.91 -9.25 9.72
CA GLY A 162 19.04 -7.91 10.32
C GLY A 162 20.49 -7.40 10.36
N SER A 163 20.64 -6.07 10.41
CA SER A 163 21.92 -5.35 10.40
C SER A 163 22.85 -5.75 9.24
N VAL A 164 22.29 -5.98 8.07
CA VAL A 164 23.04 -6.36 6.84
C VAL A 164 24.04 -5.27 6.47
N GLU A 165 23.70 -4.01 6.74
CA GLU A 165 24.50 -2.82 6.43
C GLU A 165 25.89 -2.79 7.07
N VAL A 166 26.12 -3.55 8.14
CA VAL A 166 27.45 -3.61 8.76
C VAL A 166 28.37 -4.65 8.13
N ALA A 167 27.85 -5.57 7.32
CA ALA A 167 28.61 -6.69 6.76
C ALA A 167 29.84 -6.24 5.95
N PRO A 168 29.78 -5.20 5.07
CA PRO A 168 30.96 -4.75 4.34
C PRO A 168 32.04 -4.18 5.24
N SER A 169 31.68 -3.38 6.25
CA SER A 169 32.65 -2.77 7.17
C SER A 169 33.38 -3.81 8.03
N LEU A 170 32.76 -4.98 8.25
CA LEU A 170 33.36 -6.12 8.95
C LEU A 170 34.19 -7.03 7.99
N GLY A 171 34.24 -6.72 6.70
CA GLY A 171 34.91 -7.54 5.71
C GLY A 171 34.21 -8.88 5.40
N LEU A 172 32.95 -9.04 5.81
CA LEU A 172 32.16 -10.23 5.56
C LEU A 172 31.64 -10.29 4.11
N ALA A 173 31.33 -9.13 3.51
CA ALA A 173 30.81 -9.02 2.16
C ALA A 173 31.43 -7.83 1.42
N ASP A 174 31.41 -7.88 0.11
CA ASP A 174 31.92 -6.81 -0.76
C ASP A 174 30.80 -5.80 -1.10
N ALA A 175 29.56 -6.25 -1.04
CA ALA A 175 28.37 -5.44 -1.22
C ALA A 175 27.17 -6.02 -0.44
N ILE A 176 26.09 -5.26 -0.39
CA ILE A 176 24.83 -5.72 0.19
C ILE A 176 23.67 -5.61 -0.82
N VAL A 177 22.67 -6.45 -0.62
CA VAL A 177 21.32 -6.26 -1.20
C VAL A 177 20.36 -6.10 -0.05
N GLU A 178 19.75 -4.89 0.10
CA GLU A 178 18.93 -4.58 1.25
C GLU A 178 17.81 -3.57 0.88
N LEU A 179 16.75 -3.55 1.69
CA LEU A 179 15.68 -2.57 1.56
C LEU A 179 16.09 -1.22 2.13
N THR A 180 15.78 -0.18 1.38
CA THR A 180 15.91 1.20 1.84
C THR A 180 14.66 2.01 1.53
N ALA A 181 14.22 2.86 2.47
CA ALA A 181 13.10 3.77 2.23
C ALA A 181 13.59 5.21 1.98
N THR A 182 14.59 5.66 2.73
CA THR A 182 15.12 7.04 2.65
C THR A 182 16.63 7.08 2.36
N GLY A 183 17.28 5.94 2.30
CA GLY A 183 18.74 5.87 2.16
C GLY A 183 19.53 6.23 3.42
N SER A 184 18.87 6.66 4.51
CA SER A 184 19.54 7.13 5.73
C SER A 184 20.40 6.05 6.40
N THR A 185 19.93 4.81 6.45
CA THR A 185 20.68 3.67 7.01
C THR A 185 21.95 3.39 6.21
N LEU A 186 21.88 3.48 4.88
CA LEU A 186 23.06 3.33 4.02
C LEU A 186 24.10 4.42 4.32
N LEU A 187 23.65 5.68 4.39
CA LEU A 187 24.53 6.82 4.66
C LEU A 187 25.20 6.73 6.01
N LEU A 188 24.48 6.30 7.06
CA LEU A 188 25.01 6.14 8.42
C LEU A 188 26.08 5.05 8.53
N ASN A 189 26.06 4.06 7.62
CA ASN A 189 27.02 2.95 7.57
C ASN A 189 28.07 3.13 6.44
N ASP A 190 28.23 4.36 5.95
CA ASP A 190 29.18 4.74 4.88
C ASP A 190 29.01 3.91 3.60
N LEU A 191 27.77 3.53 3.31
CA LEU A 191 27.38 2.83 2.09
C LEU A 191 26.85 3.82 1.06
N ARG A 192 26.98 3.45 -0.21
CA ARG A 192 26.31 4.10 -1.34
C ARG A 192 25.55 3.08 -2.16
N GLN A 193 24.36 3.45 -2.55
CA GLN A 193 23.56 2.71 -3.53
C GLN A 193 24.21 2.81 -4.91
N ILE A 194 24.31 1.69 -5.61
CA ILE A 194 24.81 1.63 -6.98
C ILE A 194 23.75 1.15 -7.96
N TYR A 195 22.68 0.49 -7.48
CA TYR A 195 21.60 0.01 -8.34
C TYR A 195 20.32 -0.21 -7.54
N THR A 196 19.15 0.03 -8.16
CA THR A 196 17.83 -0.36 -7.64
C THR A 196 17.37 -1.63 -8.36
N ILE A 197 17.19 -2.72 -7.61
CA ILE A 197 16.69 -4.00 -8.11
C ILE A 197 15.17 -3.94 -8.31
N LEU A 198 14.46 -3.39 -7.32
CA LEU A 198 13.00 -3.38 -7.24
C LEU A 198 12.51 -2.17 -6.46
N GLU A 199 11.55 -1.43 -7.03
CA GLU A 199 10.72 -0.50 -6.29
C GLU A 199 9.53 -1.25 -5.68
N SER A 200 9.28 -1.03 -4.39
CA SER A 200 8.28 -1.77 -3.62
C SER A 200 7.41 -0.84 -2.81
N GLU A 201 6.15 -1.23 -2.66
CA GLU A 201 5.17 -0.66 -1.76
C GLU A 201 4.28 -1.77 -1.20
N ALA A 202 3.41 -1.45 -0.25
CA ALA A 202 2.36 -2.35 0.20
C ALA A 202 1.36 -2.60 -0.93
N VAL A 203 1.01 -3.87 -1.14
CA VAL A 203 0.03 -4.30 -2.14
C VAL A 203 -1.04 -5.17 -1.52
N LEU A 204 -2.24 -5.15 -2.10
CA LEU A 204 -3.27 -6.16 -1.87
C LEU A 204 -3.03 -7.30 -2.85
N ALA A 205 -2.79 -8.50 -2.34
CA ALA A 205 -2.63 -9.71 -3.12
C ALA A 205 -3.72 -10.72 -2.79
N ALA A 206 -4.10 -11.55 -3.76
CA ALA A 206 -5.14 -12.57 -3.63
C ALA A 206 -4.61 -13.97 -3.99
N SER A 207 -5.21 -14.99 -3.38
CA SER A 207 -5.05 -16.36 -3.80
C SER A 207 -5.68 -16.57 -5.18
N PRO A 208 -4.99 -17.26 -6.13
CA PRO A 208 -5.58 -17.64 -7.42
C PRO A 208 -6.90 -18.39 -7.27
N ASP A 209 -7.02 -19.29 -6.30
CA ASP A 209 -8.24 -20.07 -6.05
C ASP A 209 -9.41 -19.16 -5.62
N SER A 210 -9.16 -18.15 -4.79
CA SER A 210 -10.20 -17.19 -4.38
C SER A 210 -10.63 -16.29 -5.53
N MET A 211 -9.74 -16.01 -6.47
CA MET A 211 -10.06 -15.28 -7.70
C MET A 211 -10.82 -16.10 -8.71
N ALA A 212 -10.68 -17.43 -8.70
CA ALA A 212 -11.43 -18.36 -9.54
C ALA A 212 -12.85 -18.63 -9.02
N ASP A 213 -13.12 -18.46 -7.72
CA ASP A 213 -14.46 -18.59 -7.12
C ASP A 213 -15.30 -17.32 -7.35
N PRO A 214 -16.41 -17.39 -8.10
CA PRO A 214 -17.21 -16.20 -8.43
C PRO A 214 -17.77 -15.47 -7.20
N ALA A 215 -18.14 -16.19 -6.14
CA ALA A 215 -18.73 -15.60 -4.94
C ALA A 215 -17.67 -14.87 -4.10
N ARG A 216 -16.46 -15.45 -3.97
CA ARG A 216 -15.31 -14.80 -3.33
C ARG A 216 -14.85 -13.61 -4.15
N ARG A 217 -14.70 -13.78 -5.46
CA ARG A 217 -14.33 -12.75 -6.42
C ARG A 217 -15.21 -11.51 -6.29
N ALA A 218 -16.54 -11.67 -6.26
CA ALA A 218 -17.46 -10.54 -6.11
C ALA A 218 -17.22 -9.73 -4.84
N ASN A 219 -16.89 -10.37 -3.71
CA ASN A 219 -16.56 -9.68 -2.48
C ASN A 219 -15.16 -9.03 -2.54
N ILE A 220 -14.20 -9.66 -3.19
CA ILE A 220 -12.86 -9.10 -3.45
C ILE A 220 -12.98 -7.83 -4.29
N ASP A 221 -13.73 -7.87 -5.40
CA ASP A 221 -13.94 -6.72 -6.29
C ASP A 221 -14.59 -5.54 -5.54
N ARG A 222 -15.55 -5.82 -4.61
CA ARG A 222 -16.15 -4.79 -3.74
C ARG A 222 -15.11 -4.18 -2.78
N LEU A 223 -14.17 -4.97 -2.26
CA LEU A 223 -13.10 -4.48 -1.40
C LEU A 223 -12.12 -3.61 -2.19
N VAL A 224 -11.69 -4.06 -3.37
CA VAL A 224 -10.82 -3.32 -4.30
C VAL A 224 -11.46 -1.98 -4.70
N MET A 225 -12.74 -1.97 -5.04
CA MET A 225 -13.48 -0.74 -5.34
C MET A 225 -13.42 0.27 -4.19
N ARG A 226 -13.58 -0.18 -2.93
CA ARG A 226 -13.51 0.68 -1.75
C ARG A 226 -12.09 1.23 -1.53
N ILE A 227 -11.06 0.40 -1.73
CA ILE A 227 -9.66 0.82 -1.65
C ILE A 227 -9.38 1.88 -2.71
N ASN A 228 -9.75 1.64 -3.96
CA ASN A 228 -9.57 2.59 -5.05
C ASN A 228 -10.28 3.91 -4.77
N ALA A 229 -11.50 3.88 -4.24
CA ALA A 229 -12.25 5.10 -3.90
C ALA A 229 -11.52 5.97 -2.86
N VAL A 230 -10.87 5.36 -1.86
CA VAL A 230 -10.07 6.09 -0.86
C VAL A 230 -8.77 6.61 -1.47
N GLN A 231 -8.10 5.82 -2.30
CA GLN A 231 -6.83 6.22 -2.93
C GLN A 231 -7.03 7.35 -3.93
N VAL A 232 -8.06 7.24 -4.77
CA VAL A 232 -8.41 8.31 -5.72
C VAL A 232 -8.76 9.59 -4.99
N ALA A 233 -9.54 9.49 -3.88
CA ALA A 233 -9.92 10.66 -3.09
C ALA A 233 -8.71 11.45 -2.55
N LYS A 234 -7.62 10.78 -2.18
CA LYS A 234 -6.39 11.43 -1.70
C LYS A 234 -5.71 12.33 -2.74
N ARG A 235 -5.95 12.04 -4.03
CA ARG A 235 -5.36 12.79 -5.14
C ARG A 235 -6.14 14.08 -5.46
N TYR A 236 -7.30 14.30 -4.81
CA TYR A 236 -8.18 15.40 -5.09
C TYR A 236 -8.56 16.19 -3.85
N LYS A 237 -8.78 17.50 -4.03
CA LYS A 237 -9.43 18.39 -3.06
C LYS A 237 -10.77 18.85 -3.62
N TYR A 238 -11.74 19.00 -2.74
CA TYR A 238 -13.02 19.60 -3.07
C TYR A 238 -12.96 21.10 -2.80
N LEU A 239 -13.24 21.90 -3.82
CA LEU A 239 -13.29 23.35 -3.73
C LEU A 239 -14.74 23.82 -3.79
N MET A 240 -15.06 24.78 -2.93
CA MET A 240 -16.23 25.64 -3.02
C MET A 240 -15.74 27.08 -3.05
N MET A 241 -16.26 27.90 -3.95
CA MET A 241 -15.88 29.29 -4.06
C MET A 241 -17.06 30.12 -4.56
N ASN A 242 -17.09 31.41 -4.19
CA ASN A 242 -18.03 32.38 -4.75
C ASN A 242 -17.37 33.13 -5.89
N ALA A 243 -18.15 33.45 -6.92
CA ALA A 243 -17.64 34.19 -8.08
C ALA A 243 -18.75 34.98 -8.78
N PRO A 244 -18.43 36.13 -9.42
CA PRO A 244 -19.32 36.76 -10.35
C PRO A 244 -19.64 35.85 -11.54
N ILE A 245 -20.87 35.83 -12.02
CA ILE A 245 -21.26 35.03 -13.20
C ILE A 245 -20.35 35.35 -14.41
N ALA A 246 -19.93 36.59 -14.58
CA ALA A 246 -19.03 36.99 -15.66
C ALA A 246 -17.64 36.31 -15.59
N ALA A 247 -17.20 35.86 -14.40
CA ALA A 247 -15.91 35.20 -14.19
C ALA A 247 -15.95 33.70 -14.53
N LEU A 248 -17.13 33.11 -14.68
CA LEU A 248 -17.29 31.65 -14.90
C LEU A 248 -16.46 31.07 -16.06
N PRO A 249 -16.36 31.73 -17.26
CA PRO A 249 -15.54 31.20 -18.33
C PRO A 249 -14.06 31.09 -17.96
N ALA A 250 -13.51 32.07 -17.24
CA ALA A 250 -12.12 32.06 -16.78
C ALA A 250 -11.89 31.01 -15.68
N ILE A 251 -12.83 30.91 -14.72
CA ILE A 251 -12.78 29.91 -13.65
C ILE A 251 -12.83 28.47 -14.23
N ARG A 252 -13.72 28.19 -15.18
CA ARG A 252 -13.83 26.90 -15.83
C ARG A 252 -12.57 26.51 -16.63
N ALA A 253 -11.84 27.50 -17.14
CA ALA A 253 -10.57 27.26 -17.82
C ALA A 253 -9.46 26.86 -16.85
N VAL A 254 -9.53 27.31 -15.58
CA VAL A 254 -8.56 26.94 -14.53
C VAL A 254 -8.89 25.56 -13.93
N VAL A 255 -10.15 25.33 -13.59
CA VAL A 255 -10.62 24.11 -12.92
C VAL A 255 -11.80 23.51 -13.70
N PRO A 256 -11.52 22.71 -14.73
CA PRO A 256 -12.56 22.05 -15.51
C PRO A 256 -13.38 21.06 -14.69
N GLY A 257 -12.89 20.68 -13.50
CA GLY A 257 -13.47 19.64 -12.66
C GLY A 257 -13.29 18.23 -13.23
N LEU A 258 -13.84 17.22 -12.58
CA LEU A 258 -13.81 15.85 -13.06
C LEU A 258 -14.62 15.66 -14.37
N LYS A 259 -15.76 16.36 -14.48
CA LYS A 259 -16.59 16.40 -15.67
C LYS A 259 -16.98 17.84 -16.01
N ALA A 260 -17.48 18.58 -15.01
CA ALA A 260 -17.80 19.99 -15.06
C ALA A 260 -17.99 20.53 -13.62
N PRO A 261 -17.71 21.81 -13.33
CA PRO A 261 -18.05 22.40 -12.04
C PRO A 261 -19.56 22.47 -11.85
N THR A 262 -20.02 22.30 -10.61
CA THR A 262 -21.40 22.57 -10.22
C THR A 262 -21.55 24.06 -9.93
N ILE A 263 -22.57 24.71 -10.48
CA ILE A 263 -22.82 26.14 -10.34
C ILE A 263 -24.19 26.32 -9.66
N VAL A 264 -24.18 27.06 -8.52
CA VAL A 264 -25.38 27.33 -7.72
C VAL A 264 -25.54 28.84 -7.59
N PRO A 265 -26.70 29.45 -7.99
CA PRO A 265 -26.96 30.85 -7.76
C PRO A 265 -26.90 31.22 -6.28
N LEU A 266 -26.30 32.36 -5.96
CA LEU A 266 -26.34 32.97 -4.62
C LEU A 266 -27.57 33.87 -4.46
N ALA A 267 -27.85 34.26 -3.22
CA ALA A 267 -28.88 35.22 -2.91
C ALA A 267 -28.60 36.61 -3.51
N ASP A 268 -27.32 36.97 -3.66
CA ASP A 268 -26.88 38.18 -4.30
C ASP A 268 -26.92 38.05 -5.83
N GLU A 269 -27.67 38.91 -6.48
CA GLU A 269 -27.79 38.90 -7.94
C GLU A 269 -26.42 39.06 -8.63
N GLY A 270 -26.18 38.25 -9.66
CA GLY A 270 -24.92 38.29 -10.41
C GLY A 270 -23.80 37.46 -9.82
N TRP A 271 -24.02 36.76 -8.67
CA TRP A 271 -23.05 35.91 -8.03
C TRP A 271 -23.48 34.43 -8.00
N VAL A 272 -22.51 33.56 -8.03
CA VAL A 272 -22.72 32.11 -7.98
C VAL A 272 -21.70 31.44 -7.04
N ALA A 273 -22.11 30.33 -6.40
CA ALA A 273 -21.19 29.39 -5.81
C ALA A 273 -20.76 28.39 -6.89
N VAL A 274 -19.48 28.12 -6.96
CA VAL A 274 -18.87 27.12 -7.86
C VAL A 274 -18.26 26.02 -7.03
N HIS A 275 -18.69 24.78 -7.28
CA HIS A 275 -18.19 23.60 -6.60
C HIS A 275 -17.45 22.72 -7.61
N THR A 276 -16.25 22.28 -7.27
CA THR A 276 -15.41 21.47 -8.17
C THR A 276 -14.42 20.62 -7.38
N ALA A 277 -13.82 19.64 -8.04
CA ALA A 277 -12.65 18.93 -7.53
C ALA A 277 -11.41 19.32 -8.33
N VAL A 278 -10.28 19.45 -7.66
CA VAL A 278 -8.98 19.77 -8.24
C VAL A 278 -7.95 18.75 -7.76
N GLU A 279 -6.98 18.44 -8.60
CA GLU A 279 -5.87 17.58 -8.22
C GLU A 279 -5.00 18.26 -7.16
N GLU A 280 -4.58 17.48 -6.14
CA GLU A 280 -3.75 17.98 -5.03
C GLU A 280 -2.44 18.61 -5.53
N GLU A 281 -1.81 18.01 -6.54
CA GLU A 281 -0.53 18.51 -7.08
C GLU A 281 -0.66 19.90 -7.73
N ALA A 282 -1.79 20.14 -8.40
CA ALA A 282 -2.08 21.43 -9.07
C ALA A 282 -2.79 22.44 -8.16
N PHE A 283 -2.99 22.13 -6.88
CA PHE A 283 -3.87 22.88 -5.99
C PHE A 283 -3.45 24.35 -5.84
N TRP A 284 -2.21 24.59 -5.41
CA TRP A 284 -1.76 25.96 -5.13
C TRP A 284 -1.70 26.85 -6.37
N GLU A 285 -1.24 26.33 -7.50
CA GLU A 285 -1.26 27.05 -8.78
C GLU A 285 -2.70 27.37 -9.21
N SER A 286 -3.61 26.42 -9.03
CA SER A 286 -5.03 26.62 -9.32
C SER A 286 -5.65 27.70 -8.46
N ILE A 287 -5.35 27.76 -7.15
CA ILE A 287 -5.88 28.78 -6.24
C ILE A 287 -5.45 30.18 -6.64
N GLU A 288 -4.19 30.41 -6.97
CA GLU A 288 -3.70 31.69 -7.43
C GLU A 288 -4.42 32.17 -8.70
N ARG A 289 -4.58 31.29 -9.67
CA ARG A 289 -5.27 31.58 -10.92
C ARG A 289 -6.77 31.80 -10.71
N LEU A 290 -7.42 31.07 -9.81
CA LEU A 290 -8.83 31.27 -9.47
C LEU A 290 -9.06 32.65 -8.84
N ARG A 291 -8.21 33.08 -7.91
CA ARG A 291 -8.28 34.40 -7.30
C ARG A 291 -8.09 35.52 -8.35
N ALA A 292 -7.13 35.34 -9.25
CA ALA A 292 -6.89 36.27 -10.34
C ALA A 292 -8.09 36.34 -11.32
N ALA A 293 -8.82 35.22 -11.49
CA ALA A 293 -10.05 35.17 -12.29
C ALA A 293 -11.28 35.77 -11.58
N GLY A 294 -11.17 36.17 -10.31
CA GLY A 294 -12.25 36.83 -9.55
C GLY A 294 -12.99 35.90 -8.58
N ALA A 295 -12.47 34.69 -8.32
CA ALA A 295 -13.00 33.82 -7.26
C ALA A 295 -12.69 34.38 -5.86
N THR A 296 -13.66 34.33 -4.98
CA THR A 296 -13.58 34.75 -3.58
C THR A 296 -14.07 33.64 -2.64
N GLU A 297 -13.80 33.80 -1.35
CA GLU A 297 -14.31 32.90 -0.30
C GLU A 297 -14.07 31.40 -0.63
N ILE A 298 -12.83 31.07 -1.02
CA ILE A 298 -12.46 29.75 -1.45
C ILE A 298 -12.32 28.85 -0.23
N LEU A 299 -13.22 27.86 -0.13
CA LEU A 299 -13.18 26.79 0.87
C LEU A 299 -12.60 25.54 0.26
N VAL A 300 -11.77 24.83 1.03
CA VAL A 300 -11.10 23.61 0.62
C VAL A 300 -11.43 22.49 1.60
N SER A 301 -11.85 21.35 1.10
CA SER A 301 -12.11 20.15 1.90
C SER A 301 -11.40 18.96 1.32
N SER A 302 -10.86 18.12 2.18
CA SER A 302 -10.38 16.79 1.78
C SER A 302 -11.56 15.89 1.43
N LEU A 303 -11.36 15.02 0.45
CA LEU A 303 -12.31 13.99 0.10
C LEU A 303 -11.95 12.70 0.84
N GLU A 304 -12.94 12.06 1.45
CA GLU A 304 -12.73 10.74 2.07
C GLU A 304 -12.78 9.63 1.04
N LYS A 305 -13.68 9.72 0.08
CA LYS A 305 -13.92 8.72 -0.95
C LYS A 305 -14.32 9.41 -2.25
N LEU A 306 -13.79 8.92 -3.36
CA LEU A 306 -14.16 9.37 -4.71
C LEU A 306 -14.26 8.16 -5.64
N LEU A 307 -15.45 7.96 -6.21
CA LEU A 307 -15.70 6.94 -7.23
C LEU A 307 -15.75 7.64 -8.59
N LEU A 308 -14.90 7.21 -9.49
CA LEU A 308 -14.83 7.70 -10.88
C LEU A 308 -15.49 6.71 -11.85
#